data_9802697bf61fde5ed12e3eb9642846a3
#
_entry.id   9802697bf61fde5ed12e3eb9642846a3
#
_cell.length_a   1.000
_cell.length_b   1.000
_cell.length_c   1.000
_cell.angle_alpha   90.00
_cell.angle_beta   90.00
_cell.angle_gamma   90.00
#
_symmetry.space_group_name_H-M   'P 1'
#
loop_
_entity.id
_entity.type
_entity.pdbx_description
1 polymer ?
#
loop_
_entity_poly.entity_id
_entity_poly.type
_entity_poly.pdbx_seq_one_letter_code
_entity_poly.pdbx_strand_id
1 'polypeptide(L)'
;MSICSEHRQRGDILLEALVGVLIAALAAGGIAHLAGRVNDSQRQAKVEQLALEQMRNKLHDDGVTLCNTTPSLTLPGNLTPTITVNCSAATTVTVKIGTCDRTVTPPTCNYTHNYTVTPPPEVSIAADAGSLGLSGSNALSLGTRQ
;
A
#
# COMPACT_ATOMS: atom_id res chain seq x y z
N MET A 1 63.60 43.02 -21.10
CA MET A 1 62.34 43.49 -21.69
C MET A 1 61.53 42.29 -22.07
N SER A 2 60.55 41.90 -21.23
CA SER A 2 59.68 40.76 -21.47
C SER A 2 58.24 41.26 -21.39
N ILE A 3 57.63 41.56 -22.51
CA ILE A 3 56.24 41.96 -22.62
C ILE A 3 55.61 41.01 -23.66
N CYS A 4 55.17 39.86 -23.26
CA CYS A 4 54.31 38.96 -24.08
C CYS A 4 53.77 37.81 -23.26
N SER A 5 52.91 38.07 -22.27
CA SER A 5 52.26 36.96 -21.59
C SER A 5 50.84 37.23 -21.10
N GLU A 6 50.28 38.42 -21.29
CA GLU A 6 49.00 38.77 -20.69
C GLU A 6 47.75 38.44 -21.55
N HIS A 7 47.93 38.22 -22.84
CA HIS A 7 46.79 37.99 -23.74
C HIS A 7 46.28 36.53 -23.74
N ARG A 8 47.07 35.56 -23.28
CA ARG A 8 46.69 34.18 -23.25
C ARG A 8 45.79 33.78 -22.06
N GLN A 9 45.91 34.51 -20.95
CA GLN A 9 45.16 34.21 -19.72
C GLN A 9 43.67 34.61 -19.78
N ARG A 10 43.29 35.60 -20.59
CA ARG A 10 41.88 36.07 -20.67
C ARG A 10 40.96 35.10 -21.36
N GLY A 11 41.45 34.33 -22.33
CA GLY A 11 40.65 33.32 -23.03
C GLY A 11 40.39 32.08 -22.17
N ASP A 12 41.33 31.69 -21.33
CA ASP A 12 41.26 30.51 -20.52
C ASP A 12 40.26 30.67 -19.37
N ILE A 13 40.22 31.82 -18.73
CA ILE A 13 39.25 32.16 -17.68
C ILE A 13 37.83 32.20 -18.22
N LEU A 14 37.63 32.69 -19.43
CA LEU A 14 36.32 32.75 -20.05
C LEU A 14 35.78 31.36 -20.40
N LEU A 15 36.64 30.46 -20.84
CA LEU A 15 36.32 29.09 -21.16
C LEU A 15 35.99 28.29 -19.88
N GLU A 16 36.77 28.49 -18.82
CA GLU A 16 36.53 27.87 -17.52
C GLU A 16 35.21 28.32 -16.90
N ALA A 17 34.88 29.62 -16.97
CA ALA A 17 33.61 30.14 -16.51
C ALA A 17 32.42 29.54 -17.31
N LEU A 18 32.57 29.38 -18.61
CA LEU A 18 31.53 28.84 -19.49
C LEU A 18 31.28 27.36 -19.20
N VAL A 19 32.35 26.58 -18.99
CA VAL A 19 32.26 25.17 -18.58
C VAL A 19 31.65 25.05 -17.17
N GLY A 20 32.03 25.93 -16.24
CA GLY A 20 31.46 25.95 -14.89
C GLY A 20 29.95 26.21 -14.90
N VAL A 21 29.48 27.18 -15.71
CA VAL A 21 28.03 27.45 -15.86
C VAL A 21 27.30 26.27 -16.50
N LEU A 22 27.91 25.63 -17.49
CA LEU A 22 27.32 24.45 -18.14
C LEU A 22 27.13 23.31 -17.14
N ILE A 23 28.15 23.00 -16.35
CA ILE A 23 28.06 21.94 -15.33
C ILE A 23 27.01 22.29 -14.28
N ALA A 24 26.99 23.54 -13.82
CA ALA A 24 25.99 24.01 -12.85
C ALA A 24 24.55 23.90 -13.41
N ALA A 25 24.33 24.23 -14.66
CA ALA A 25 23.03 24.10 -15.32
C ALA A 25 22.56 22.64 -15.43
N LEU A 26 23.48 21.72 -15.78
CA LEU A 26 23.18 20.29 -15.83
C LEU A 26 22.87 19.73 -14.45
N ALA A 27 23.62 20.12 -13.43
CA ALA A 27 23.37 19.72 -12.06
C ALA A 27 22.03 20.23 -11.54
N ALA A 28 21.72 21.51 -11.75
CA ALA A 28 20.45 22.12 -11.35
C ALA A 28 19.25 21.45 -12.03
N GLY A 29 19.36 21.17 -13.35
CA GLY A 29 18.33 20.45 -14.10
C GLY A 29 18.10 19.03 -13.60
N GLY A 30 19.16 18.31 -13.27
CA GLY A 30 19.10 16.98 -12.69
C GLY A 30 18.39 16.96 -11.32
N ILE A 31 18.72 17.90 -10.44
CA ILE A 31 18.10 18.03 -9.12
C ILE A 31 16.60 18.35 -9.25
N ALA A 32 16.24 19.28 -10.13
CA ALA A 32 14.83 19.63 -10.37
C ALA A 32 14.01 18.44 -10.85
N HIS A 33 14.57 17.62 -11.73
CA HIS A 33 13.91 16.41 -12.23
C HIS A 33 13.71 15.36 -11.12
N LEU A 34 14.72 15.14 -10.27
CA LEU A 34 14.62 14.24 -9.13
C LEU A 34 13.61 14.71 -8.10
N ALA A 35 13.58 16.01 -7.81
CA ALA A 35 12.62 16.59 -6.86
C ALA A 35 11.17 16.38 -7.31
N GLY A 36 10.89 16.49 -8.61
CA GLY A 36 9.57 16.17 -9.18
C GLY A 36 9.16 14.73 -8.92
N ARG A 37 10.05 13.77 -9.20
CA ARG A 37 9.77 12.34 -8.97
C ARG A 37 9.55 12.00 -7.50
N VAL A 38 10.34 12.59 -6.60
CA VAL A 38 10.19 12.37 -5.15
C VAL A 38 8.83 12.90 -4.67
N ASN A 39 8.43 14.07 -5.14
CA ASN A 39 7.13 14.65 -4.77
C ASN A 39 5.96 13.77 -5.23
N ASP A 40 5.99 13.24 -6.45
CA ASP A 40 4.97 12.31 -6.96
C ASP A 40 4.93 11.01 -6.15
N SER A 41 6.09 10.45 -5.83
CA SER A 41 6.19 9.24 -5.00
C SER A 41 5.62 9.47 -3.59
N GLN A 42 5.91 10.60 -2.97
CA GLN A 42 5.36 10.95 -1.66
C GLN A 42 3.84 11.16 -1.69
N ARG A 43 3.33 11.76 -2.76
CA ARG A 43 1.89 11.93 -2.95
C ARG A 43 1.19 10.58 -3.08
N GLN A 44 1.73 9.67 -3.87
CA GLN A 44 1.20 8.32 -4.04
C GLN A 44 1.18 7.57 -2.70
N ALA A 45 2.29 7.58 -1.95
CA ALA A 45 2.38 6.93 -0.65
C ALA A 45 1.34 7.48 0.36
N LYS A 46 1.10 8.79 0.36
CA LYS A 46 0.07 9.39 1.23
C LYS A 46 -1.34 8.95 0.86
N VAL A 47 -1.68 8.92 -0.43
CA VAL A 47 -3.00 8.46 -0.90
C VAL A 47 -3.21 7.00 -0.52
N GLU A 48 -2.21 6.15 -0.71
CA GLU A 48 -2.25 4.75 -0.33
C GLU A 48 -2.48 4.56 1.17
N GLN A 49 -1.73 5.26 2.01
CA GLN A 49 -1.88 5.21 3.48
C GLN A 49 -3.28 5.64 3.92
N LEU A 50 -3.79 6.75 3.38
CA LEU A 50 -5.13 7.24 3.71
C LEU A 50 -6.22 6.27 3.25
N ALA A 51 -6.07 5.65 2.07
CA ALA A 51 -7.00 4.65 1.58
C ALA A 51 -7.02 3.42 2.49
N LEU A 52 -5.85 2.91 2.87
CA LEU A 52 -5.73 1.76 3.78
C LEU A 52 -6.32 2.05 5.15
N GLU A 53 -6.08 3.24 5.70
CA GLU A 53 -6.64 3.64 6.99
C GLU A 53 -8.17 3.72 6.94
N GLN A 54 -8.75 4.34 5.92
CA GLN A 54 -10.19 4.39 5.76
C GLN A 54 -10.80 3.01 5.52
N MET A 55 -10.16 2.15 4.72
CA MET A 55 -10.60 0.76 4.52
C MET A 55 -10.57 -0.02 5.85
N ARG A 56 -9.53 0.17 6.66
CA ARG A 56 -9.43 -0.45 7.99
C ARG A 56 -10.54 0.03 8.92
N ASN A 57 -10.80 1.33 8.97
CA ASN A 57 -11.86 1.89 9.79
C ASN A 57 -13.23 1.36 9.34
N LYS A 58 -13.49 1.32 8.04
CA LYS A 58 -14.71 0.74 7.49
C LYS A 58 -14.87 -0.74 7.85
N LEU A 59 -13.81 -1.51 7.74
CA LEU A 59 -13.82 -2.93 8.10
C LEU A 59 -14.05 -3.14 9.61
N HIS A 60 -13.51 -2.24 10.44
CA HIS A 60 -13.69 -2.29 11.90
C HIS A 60 -15.12 -1.87 12.32
N ASP A 61 -15.66 -0.84 11.70
CA ASP A 61 -16.97 -0.28 12.07
C ASP A 61 -18.13 -1.15 11.55
N ASP A 62 -18.06 -1.55 10.30
CA ASP A 62 -19.14 -2.24 9.62
C ASP A 62 -18.98 -3.78 9.62
N GLY A 63 -17.73 -4.27 9.68
CA GLY A 63 -17.45 -5.71 9.78
C GLY A 63 -18.19 -6.56 8.75
N VAL A 64 -18.95 -7.53 9.25
CA VAL A 64 -19.72 -8.48 8.42
C VAL A 64 -20.86 -7.82 7.66
N THR A 65 -21.36 -6.66 8.11
CA THR A 65 -22.46 -5.94 7.44
C THR A 65 -22.04 -5.40 6.07
N LEU A 66 -20.73 -5.23 5.83
CA LEU A 66 -20.19 -4.85 4.53
C LEU A 66 -20.56 -5.82 3.42
N CYS A 67 -20.84 -7.10 3.73
CA CYS A 67 -21.23 -8.10 2.74
C CYS A 67 -22.55 -7.76 2.03
N ASN A 68 -23.37 -6.91 2.63
CA ASN A 68 -24.67 -6.52 2.09
C ASN A 68 -24.71 -5.05 1.63
N THR A 69 -23.58 -4.35 1.67
CA THR A 69 -23.48 -2.91 1.36
C THR A 69 -22.41 -2.65 0.31
N THR A 70 -22.57 -1.58 -0.43
CA THR A 70 -21.53 -1.04 -1.32
C THR A 70 -20.86 0.13 -0.61
N PRO A 71 -19.73 -0.10 0.08
CA PRO A 71 -19.06 0.98 0.79
C PRO A 71 -18.49 1.99 -0.20
N SER A 72 -18.60 3.28 0.16
CA SER A 72 -17.94 4.37 -0.56
C SER A 72 -16.82 4.93 0.31
N LEU A 73 -15.69 5.20 -0.31
CA LEU A 73 -14.58 5.94 0.29
C LEU A 73 -14.50 7.32 -0.35
N THR A 74 -14.28 8.32 0.48
CA THR A 74 -14.04 9.69 -0.02
C THR A 74 -12.65 10.12 0.43
N LEU A 75 -11.74 10.24 -0.52
CA LEU A 75 -10.37 10.68 -0.27
C LEU A 75 -10.22 12.18 -0.55
N PRO A 76 -9.19 12.83 0.01
CA PRO A 76 -8.88 14.22 -0.31
C PRO A 76 -8.72 14.42 -1.82
N GLY A 77 -9.29 15.50 -2.34
CA GLY A 77 -9.29 15.78 -3.78
C GLY A 77 -10.51 15.20 -4.52
N ASN A 78 -11.59 14.85 -3.78
CA ASN A 78 -12.83 14.27 -4.33
C ASN A 78 -12.61 12.96 -5.10
N LEU A 79 -11.57 12.21 -4.75
CA LEU A 79 -11.33 10.88 -5.27
C LEU A 79 -12.31 9.91 -4.61
N THR A 80 -13.14 9.26 -5.44
CA THR A 80 -14.08 8.22 -5.01
C THR A 80 -13.66 6.89 -5.63
N PRO A 81 -12.73 6.14 -4.98
CA PRO A 81 -12.25 4.89 -5.52
C PRO A 81 -13.36 3.84 -5.55
N THR A 82 -13.32 3.00 -6.57
CA THR A 82 -14.18 1.82 -6.65
C THR A 82 -13.71 0.78 -5.65
N ILE A 83 -14.62 0.37 -4.76
CA ILE A 83 -14.34 -0.62 -3.73
C ILE A 83 -15.09 -1.91 -4.06
N THR A 84 -14.38 -3.01 -3.97
CA THR A 84 -14.93 -4.35 -4.07
C THR A 84 -14.89 -5.02 -2.70
N VAL A 85 -16.03 -5.50 -2.23
CA VAL A 85 -16.14 -6.29 -1.01
C VAL A 85 -16.29 -7.75 -1.41
N ASN A 86 -15.40 -8.60 -0.91
CA ASN A 86 -15.48 -10.04 -1.09
C ASN A 86 -15.75 -10.69 0.27
N CYS A 87 -16.78 -11.50 0.33
CA CYS A 87 -17.16 -12.24 1.53
C CYS A 87 -17.08 -13.73 1.24
N SER A 88 -16.35 -14.46 2.08
CA SER A 88 -16.36 -15.92 2.04
C SER A 88 -17.58 -16.46 2.77
N ALA A 89 -18.15 -17.54 2.26
CA ALA A 89 -19.22 -18.25 2.97
C ALA A 89 -18.67 -18.81 4.28
N ALA A 90 -19.44 -18.64 5.37
CA ALA A 90 -19.13 -19.25 6.64
C ALA A 90 -19.20 -20.78 6.53
N THR A 91 -18.09 -21.45 6.82
CA THR A 91 -18.04 -22.92 6.84
C THR A 91 -18.36 -23.41 8.23
N THR A 92 -19.36 -24.23 8.38
CA THR A 92 -19.72 -24.80 9.69
C THR A 92 -18.62 -25.75 10.18
N VAL A 93 -18.20 -25.56 11.42
CA VAL A 93 -17.24 -26.42 12.10
C VAL A 93 -17.95 -27.23 13.18
N THR A 94 -17.80 -28.54 13.13
CA THR A 94 -18.34 -29.40 14.19
C THR A 94 -17.29 -29.62 15.28
N VAL A 95 -17.57 -29.09 16.45
CA VAL A 95 -16.75 -29.30 17.67
C VAL A 95 -17.29 -30.50 18.42
N LYS A 96 -16.44 -31.50 18.58
CA LYS A 96 -16.77 -32.72 19.36
C LYS A 96 -16.21 -32.58 20.77
N ILE A 97 -17.07 -32.68 21.76
CA ILE A 97 -16.68 -32.66 23.17
C ILE A 97 -16.81 -34.07 23.73
N GLY A 98 -15.79 -34.57 24.43
CA GLY A 98 -15.73 -35.87 25.00
C GLY A 98 -14.56 -36.03 25.94
N THR A 99 -14.46 -37.20 26.58
CA THR A 99 -13.35 -37.60 27.44
C THR A 99 -12.39 -38.50 26.65
N CYS A 100 -11.09 -38.23 26.73
CA CYS A 100 -10.08 -39.08 26.13
C CYS A 100 -9.33 -39.87 27.22
N ASP A 101 -9.28 -41.19 27.07
CA ASP A 101 -8.41 -42.02 27.87
C ASP A 101 -6.99 -41.97 27.26
N ARG A 102 -6.09 -41.35 28.02
CA ARG A 102 -4.68 -41.19 27.61
C ARG A 102 -3.80 -42.32 28.14
N THR A 103 -4.36 -43.26 28.90
CA THR A 103 -3.60 -44.39 29.43
C THR A 103 -3.42 -45.48 28.39
N VAL A 104 -4.19 -45.43 27.30
CA VAL A 104 -4.13 -46.38 26.17
C VAL A 104 -3.36 -45.74 24.98
N THR A 105 -2.52 -46.52 24.32
CA THR A 105 -1.77 -46.07 23.15
C THR A 105 -2.22 -46.85 21.91
N PRO A 106 -2.88 -46.22 20.89
CA PRO A 106 -3.22 -44.81 20.79
C PRO A 106 -4.38 -44.40 21.73
N PRO A 107 -4.44 -43.13 22.15
CA PRO A 107 -5.50 -42.68 23.06
C PRO A 107 -6.88 -42.81 22.43
N THR A 108 -7.82 -43.36 23.16
CA THR A 108 -9.22 -43.52 22.74
C THR A 108 -10.05 -42.37 23.28
N CYS A 109 -10.80 -41.68 22.38
CA CYS A 109 -11.69 -40.60 22.81
C CYS A 109 -13.14 -40.99 22.59
N ASN A 110 -13.94 -40.84 23.67
CA ASN A 110 -15.38 -41.04 23.65
C ASN A 110 -16.05 -39.66 23.55
N TYR A 111 -16.64 -39.33 22.41
CA TYR A 111 -17.31 -38.06 22.14
C TYR A 111 -18.79 -38.18 22.52
N THR A 112 -19.21 -37.39 23.50
CA THR A 112 -20.58 -37.45 24.05
C THR A 112 -21.49 -36.36 23.41
N HIS A 113 -20.90 -35.26 22.97
CA HIS A 113 -21.66 -34.15 22.43
C HIS A 113 -20.98 -33.59 21.15
N ASN A 114 -21.81 -33.23 20.16
CA ASN A 114 -21.39 -32.54 18.95
C ASN A 114 -22.06 -31.17 18.92
N TYR A 115 -21.25 -30.12 18.81
CA TYR A 115 -21.73 -28.76 18.63
C TYR A 115 -21.33 -28.25 17.25
N THR A 116 -22.30 -27.76 16.49
CA THR A 116 -22.04 -27.13 15.21
C THR A 116 -21.94 -25.63 15.45
N VAL A 117 -20.77 -25.08 15.16
CA VAL A 117 -20.48 -23.63 15.27
C VAL A 117 -20.32 -23.09 13.87
N THR A 118 -21.04 -22.03 13.57
CA THR A 118 -20.87 -21.29 12.31
C THR A 118 -20.02 -20.04 12.64
N PRO A 119 -18.73 -20.02 12.26
CA PRO A 119 -17.91 -18.84 12.44
C PRO A 119 -18.41 -17.70 11.54
N PRO A 120 -18.14 -16.44 11.88
CA PRO A 120 -18.47 -15.32 11.00
C PRO A 120 -17.74 -15.47 9.66
N PRO A 121 -18.31 -14.97 8.54
CA PRO A 121 -17.66 -14.99 7.24
C PRO A 121 -16.39 -14.10 7.27
N GLU A 122 -15.38 -14.50 6.50
CA GLU A 122 -14.24 -13.61 6.25
C GLU A 122 -14.67 -12.51 5.29
N VAL A 123 -14.30 -11.28 5.63
CA VAL A 123 -14.57 -10.11 4.82
C VAL A 123 -13.26 -9.53 4.32
N SER A 124 -13.16 -9.29 3.03
CA SER A 124 -12.04 -8.57 2.43
C SER A 124 -12.54 -7.40 1.59
N ILE A 125 -11.83 -6.29 1.69
CA ILE A 125 -12.09 -5.09 0.92
C ILE A 125 -10.91 -4.87 -0.01
N ALA A 126 -11.18 -4.59 -1.27
CA ALA A 126 -10.18 -4.24 -2.25
C ALA A 126 -10.53 -2.92 -2.92
N ALA A 127 -9.54 -2.05 -3.11
CA ALA A 127 -9.66 -0.82 -3.88
C ALA A 127 -8.77 -0.90 -5.13
N ASP A 128 -9.30 -0.48 -6.26
CA ASP A 128 -8.54 -0.45 -7.51
C ASP A 128 -7.51 0.68 -7.50
N ALA A 129 -6.25 0.33 -7.79
CA ALA A 129 -5.14 1.28 -7.79
C ALA A 129 -5.34 2.41 -8.83
N GLY A 130 -5.92 2.10 -9.98
CA GLY A 130 -6.20 3.09 -11.01
C GLY A 130 -7.21 4.14 -10.56
N SER A 131 -8.24 3.73 -9.82
CA SER A 131 -9.23 4.65 -9.23
C SER A 131 -8.66 5.54 -8.12
N LEU A 132 -7.53 5.13 -7.53
CA LEU A 132 -6.76 5.90 -6.54
C LEU A 132 -5.75 6.85 -7.19
N GLY A 133 -5.59 6.79 -8.52
CA GLY A 133 -4.56 7.55 -9.23
C GLY A 133 -3.13 7.06 -8.96
N LEU A 134 -2.99 5.81 -8.52
CA LEU A 134 -1.70 5.19 -8.27
C LEU A 134 -1.14 4.59 -9.56
N SER A 135 0.16 4.74 -9.78
CA SER A 135 0.86 4.14 -10.91
C SER A 135 1.15 2.68 -10.59
N GLY A 136 0.21 1.79 -10.93
CA GLY A 136 0.39 0.35 -10.74
C GLY A 136 -0.90 -0.40 -10.98
N SER A 137 -0.78 -1.69 -11.34
CA SER A 137 -1.92 -2.59 -11.57
C SER A 137 -2.37 -3.36 -10.31
N ASN A 138 -1.74 -3.10 -9.17
CA ASN A 138 -2.02 -3.84 -7.94
C ASN A 138 -3.18 -3.19 -7.19
N ALA A 139 -4.25 -3.95 -6.98
CA ALA A 139 -5.32 -3.54 -6.08
C ALA A 139 -4.83 -3.56 -4.62
N LEU A 140 -5.18 -2.52 -3.86
CA LEU A 140 -5.01 -2.53 -2.41
C LEU A 140 -6.06 -3.42 -1.79
N SER A 141 -5.66 -4.45 -1.05
CA SER A 141 -6.59 -5.36 -0.40
C SER A 141 -6.33 -5.47 1.10
N LEU A 142 -7.40 -5.47 1.86
CA LEU A 142 -7.39 -5.67 3.32
C LEU A 142 -8.45 -6.71 3.68
N GLY A 143 -8.09 -7.70 4.50
CA GLY A 143 -9.01 -8.74 4.93
C GLY A 143 -8.95 -9.00 6.40
N THR A 144 -10.07 -9.46 6.99
CA THR A 144 -10.09 -10.03 8.34
C THR A 144 -9.59 -11.46 8.23
N ARG A 145 -8.41 -11.77 8.80
CA ARG A 145 -8.04 -13.14 9.13
C ARG A 145 -8.36 -13.35 10.60
N GLN A 146 -9.19 -14.33 10.87
CA GLN A 146 -9.38 -14.88 12.21
C GLN A 146 -8.46 -16.08 12.39
#